data_0bbf6ab40c1c1ff5ebfeaa8b6c56e45b
#
_entry.id   0bbf6ab40c1c1ff5ebfeaa8b6c56e45b
#
_cell.length_a   1.000
_cell.length_b   1.000
_cell.length_c   1.000
_cell.angle_alpha   90.00
_cell.angle_beta   90.00
_cell.angle_gamma   90.00
#
_symmetry.space_group_name_H-M   'P 1'
#
loop_
_entity.id
_entity.type
_entity.pdbx_description
1 polymer ?
#
loop_
_entity_poly.entity_id
_entity_poly.type
_entity_poly.pdbx_seq_one_letter_code
_entity_poly.pdbx_strand_id
1 'polypeptide(L)'
;MEYFLLKIFLLNFMLQFSNTINIDLHQLVFTTCTQNQTLVQNYDSSKLSIVSSLFHEFLDKSLESKFFETYAGDEKIAILGLFQCRNDLNYNECHICTNRLIDIYSHFCGEKIPARVQLSGCYLDYKVEEKREMSKLQMLHKVCSKKREKSRSFTEEMSNAFDEIKSCGINGNGFCDLSIGKVHVMAQCVGNLGGCDCGECVNKAVQIVHDECSHSLAGEIYLDGCYLSYSYDNNKISNHDLDEGYRNGTQKLAAIVIGGIVATILLGVVYYFFKSCGKKDDDYW
;
A
#
# COMPACT_ATOMS: atom_id res chain seq x y z
N MET A 1 37.84 -16.44 22.24
CA MET A 1 37.31 -16.33 20.85
C MET A 1 35.81 -16.58 20.81
N GLU A 2 35.29 -17.57 21.52
CA GLU A 2 33.83 -17.90 21.53
C GLU A 2 32.93 -16.78 22.08
N TYR A 3 33.31 -16.08 23.15
CA TYR A 3 32.52 -14.96 23.72
C TYR A 3 32.41 -13.76 22.76
N PHE A 4 33.43 -13.57 21.90
CA PHE A 4 33.41 -12.49 20.91
C PHE A 4 32.43 -12.80 19.77
N LEU A 5 32.43 -14.03 19.30
CA LEU A 5 31.51 -14.51 18.26
C LEU A 5 30.03 -14.50 18.75
N LEU A 6 29.79 -14.87 20.01
CA LEU A 6 28.46 -14.81 20.62
C LEU A 6 27.94 -13.36 20.73
N LYS A 7 28.82 -12.39 21.09
CA LYS A 7 28.46 -10.96 21.13
C LYS A 7 28.14 -10.40 19.74
N ILE A 8 28.92 -10.77 18.72
CA ILE A 8 28.65 -10.36 17.33
C ILE A 8 27.32 -10.96 16.85
N PHE A 9 27.05 -12.21 17.20
CA PHE A 9 25.79 -12.87 16.84
C PHE A 9 24.58 -12.21 17.52
N LEU A 10 24.67 -11.90 18.81
CA LEU A 10 23.63 -11.19 19.55
C LEU A 10 23.43 -9.76 19.05
N LEU A 11 24.49 -9.07 18.66
CA LEU A 11 24.43 -7.72 18.12
C LEU A 11 23.74 -7.71 16.73
N ASN A 12 24.09 -8.65 15.86
CA ASN A 12 23.41 -8.83 14.57
C ASN A 12 21.96 -9.26 14.73
N PHE A 13 21.65 -10.12 15.71
CA PHE A 13 20.30 -10.53 16.03
C PHE A 13 19.45 -9.33 16.52
N MET A 14 20.02 -8.48 17.43
CA MET A 14 19.34 -7.26 17.89
C MET A 14 19.16 -6.23 16.76
N LEU A 15 20.10 -6.10 15.83
CA LEU A 15 19.98 -5.22 14.67
C LEU A 15 18.88 -5.66 13.69
N GLN A 16 18.60 -6.96 13.62
CA GLN A 16 17.49 -7.47 12.80
C GLN A 16 16.11 -7.24 13.43
N PHE A 17 16.01 -7.04 14.75
CA PHE A 17 14.76 -6.72 15.42
C PHE A 17 14.45 -5.22 15.54
N SER A 18 15.36 -4.34 15.11
CA SER A 18 15.13 -2.89 15.04
C SER A 18 14.33 -2.46 13.81
N ASN A 19 13.66 -3.39 13.12
CA ASN A 19 12.71 -3.02 12.08
C ASN A 19 11.52 -2.34 12.76
N THR A 20 11.60 -1.02 12.86
CA THR A 20 10.47 -0.11 13.05
C THR A 20 9.27 -0.63 12.23
N ILE A 21 8.09 -0.53 12.82
CA ILE A 21 6.81 -0.76 12.14
C ILE A 21 6.74 0.23 10.98
N ASN A 22 7.33 -0.12 9.85
CA ASN A 22 7.11 0.58 8.59
C ASN A 22 5.74 0.13 8.11
N ILE A 23 4.80 1.07 8.01
CA ILE A 23 3.62 0.87 7.16
C ILE A 23 4.20 0.46 5.81
N ASP A 24 3.86 -0.76 5.37
CA ASP A 24 4.37 -1.24 4.09
C ASP A 24 3.68 -0.45 2.97
N LEU A 25 4.30 0.67 2.58
CA LEU A 25 3.82 1.57 1.51
C LEU A 25 3.66 0.84 0.17
N HIS A 26 4.24 -0.34 0.06
CA HIS A 26 4.23 -1.18 -1.14
C HIS A 26 3.20 -2.31 -1.07
N GLN A 27 2.39 -2.35 0.00
CA GLN A 27 1.33 -3.34 0.14
C GLN A 27 0.28 -3.13 -0.95
N LEU A 28 -0.03 -4.22 -1.68
CA LEU A 28 -1.09 -4.22 -2.68
C LEU A 28 -2.46 -4.11 -1.99
N VAL A 29 -3.23 -3.09 -2.35
CA VAL A 29 -4.61 -2.90 -1.86
C VAL A 29 -5.61 -3.57 -2.81
N PHE A 30 -5.58 -3.20 -4.10
CA PHE A 30 -6.38 -3.85 -5.13
C PHE A 30 -5.80 -3.64 -6.53
N THR A 31 -6.25 -4.46 -7.46
CA THR A 31 -6.02 -4.28 -8.90
C THR A 31 -7.35 -4.39 -9.64
N THR A 32 -7.52 -3.57 -10.67
CA THR A 32 -8.60 -3.72 -11.64
C THR A 32 -7.99 -3.83 -13.03
N CYS A 33 -8.12 -5.00 -13.65
CA CYS A 33 -7.68 -5.24 -15.02
C CYS A 33 -8.87 -5.74 -15.80
N THR A 34 -9.29 -5.00 -16.82
CA THR A 34 -10.49 -5.35 -17.59
C THR A 34 -10.32 -6.70 -18.30
N GLN A 35 -11.27 -7.60 -18.07
CA GLN A 35 -11.31 -8.92 -18.74
C GLN A 35 -12.00 -8.89 -20.11
N ASN A 36 -12.66 -7.79 -20.48
CA ASN A 36 -13.42 -7.70 -21.72
C ASN A 36 -12.49 -7.63 -22.94
N GLN A 37 -12.19 -8.78 -23.50
CA GLN A 37 -11.41 -8.98 -24.72
C GLN A 37 -12.05 -8.43 -25.99
N THR A 38 -13.28 -7.92 -25.95
CA THR A 38 -14.03 -7.53 -27.16
C THR A 38 -13.52 -6.27 -27.85
N LEU A 39 -12.74 -5.42 -27.16
CA LEU A 39 -12.07 -4.26 -27.79
C LEU A 39 -10.60 -4.53 -28.13
N VAL A 40 -10.09 -5.74 -27.84
CA VAL A 40 -8.65 -6.07 -27.87
C VAL A 40 -8.31 -7.10 -28.96
N GLN A 41 -9.25 -7.51 -29.82
CA GLN A 41 -9.00 -8.54 -30.82
C GLN A 41 -7.98 -8.16 -31.90
N ASN A 42 -7.48 -6.91 -31.95
CA ASN A 42 -6.41 -6.48 -32.85
C ASN A 42 -5.24 -5.87 -32.05
N TYR A 43 -4.76 -6.57 -31.02
CA TYR A 43 -3.63 -6.11 -30.21
C TYR A 43 -2.33 -6.34 -30.96
N ASP A 44 -1.85 -5.31 -31.62
CA ASP A 44 -0.56 -5.27 -32.31
C ASP A 44 0.57 -4.97 -31.30
N SER A 45 1.77 -5.49 -31.57
CA SER A 45 3.01 -5.26 -30.78
C SER A 45 3.33 -3.77 -30.56
N SER A 46 2.75 -2.88 -31.36
CA SER A 46 2.85 -1.42 -31.21
C SER A 46 2.28 -0.89 -29.88
N LYS A 47 1.23 -1.51 -29.33
CA LYS A 47 0.61 -1.07 -28.06
C LYS A 47 1.44 -1.43 -26.83
N LEU A 48 2.13 -2.55 -26.87
CA LEU A 48 3.05 -2.95 -25.81
C LEU A 48 4.22 -1.97 -25.71
N SER A 49 4.73 -1.48 -26.82
CA SER A 49 5.78 -0.46 -26.83
C SER A 49 5.30 0.88 -26.27
N ILE A 50 4.02 1.26 -26.49
CA ILE A 50 3.42 2.47 -25.93
C ILE A 50 3.35 2.39 -24.41
N VAL A 51 2.85 1.27 -23.84
CA VAL A 51 2.77 1.09 -22.37
C VAL A 51 4.17 1.06 -21.75
N SER A 52 5.13 0.40 -22.40
CA SER A 52 6.52 0.39 -21.92
C SER A 52 7.13 1.78 -21.88
N SER A 53 6.88 2.63 -22.91
CA SER A 53 7.36 4.01 -22.90
C SER A 53 6.73 4.85 -21.77
N LEU A 54 5.43 4.66 -21.49
CA LEU A 54 4.76 5.29 -20.35
C LEU A 54 5.42 4.93 -19.02
N PHE A 55 5.78 3.66 -18.83
CA PHE A 55 6.43 3.22 -17.60
C PHE A 55 7.80 3.86 -17.39
N HIS A 56 8.61 3.98 -18.45
CA HIS A 56 9.88 4.69 -18.36
C HIS A 56 9.67 6.16 -17.96
N GLU A 57 8.71 6.83 -18.59
CA GLU A 57 8.38 8.21 -18.26
C GLU A 57 7.88 8.36 -16.81
N PHE A 58 7.06 7.43 -16.32
CA PHE A 58 6.61 7.44 -14.92
C PHE A 58 7.75 7.26 -13.93
N LEU A 59 8.70 6.38 -14.19
CA LEU A 59 9.88 6.21 -13.33
C LEU A 59 10.72 7.48 -13.27
N ASP A 60 10.99 8.09 -14.40
CA ASP A 60 11.76 9.33 -14.46
C ASP A 60 11.04 10.46 -13.72
N LYS A 61 9.74 10.64 -13.98
CA LYS A 61 8.93 11.70 -13.36
C LYS A 61 8.67 11.49 -11.88
N SER A 62 8.66 10.26 -11.37
CA SER A 62 8.46 9.98 -9.95
C SER A 62 9.59 10.47 -9.04
N LEU A 63 10.76 10.78 -9.59
CA LEU A 63 11.87 11.42 -8.87
C LEU A 63 11.68 12.93 -8.67
N GLU A 64 10.76 13.55 -9.44
CA GLU A 64 10.54 15.00 -9.48
C GLU A 64 9.13 15.41 -9.06
N SER A 65 8.15 14.51 -9.23
CA SER A 65 6.74 14.79 -8.97
C SER A 65 6.05 13.62 -8.28
N LYS A 66 5.07 13.92 -7.44
CA LYS A 66 4.20 12.92 -6.79
C LYS A 66 2.93 12.63 -7.59
N PHE A 67 2.66 13.40 -8.61
CA PHE A 67 1.59 13.20 -9.58
C PHE A 67 2.10 13.51 -10.98
N PHE A 68 1.80 12.64 -11.91
CA PHE A 68 2.09 12.87 -13.31
C PHE A 68 1.05 12.16 -14.18
N GLU A 69 0.58 12.85 -15.18
CA GLU A 69 -0.39 12.39 -16.16
C GLU A 69 0.14 12.68 -17.57
N THR A 70 0.04 11.71 -18.46
CA THR A 70 0.51 11.86 -19.84
C THR A 70 -0.30 10.99 -20.78
N TYR A 71 -0.25 11.36 -22.07
CA TYR A 71 -0.84 10.59 -23.16
C TYR A 71 0.26 9.96 -24.00
N ALA A 72 0.07 8.70 -24.33
CA ALA A 72 0.94 8.01 -25.28
C ALA A 72 0.11 7.32 -26.35
N GLY A 73 0.67 7.22 -27.57
CA GLY A 73 0.01 6.59 -28.71
C GLY A 73 -0.04 7.48 -29.95
N ASP A 74 -0.92 7.14 -30.86
CA ASP A 74 -1.14 7.84 -32.12
C ASP A 74 -2.60 8.32 -32.25
N GLU A 75 -2.94 8.94 -33.39
CA GLU A 75 -4.30 9.45 -33.65
C GLU A 75 -5.40 8.37 -33.60
N LYS A 76 -5.04 7.10 -33.66
CA LYS A 76 -5.98 5.99 -33.63
C LYS A 76 -6.16 5.41 -32.23
N ILE A 77 -5.12 5.46 -31.41
CA ILE A 77 -5.11 4.87 -30.06
C ILE A 77 -4.30 5.79 -29.15
N ALA A 78 -4.99 6.61 -28.38
CA ALA A 78 -4.41 7.36 -27.30
C ALA A 78 -4.66 6.63 -25.97
N ILE A 79 -3.59 6.39 -25.23
CA ILE A 79 -3.64 5.84 -23.87
C ILE A 79 -3.31 6.96 -22.91
N LEU A 80 -4.28 7.30 -22.07
CA LEU A 80 -4.07 8.18 -20.93
C LEU A 80 -3.49 7.34 -19.78
N GLY A 81 -2.32 7.69 -19.29
CA GLY A 81 -1.69 7.08 -18.16
C GLY A 81 -1.38 8.11 -17.07
N LEU A 82 -1.52 7.71 -15.81
CA LEU A 82 -1.13 8.53 -14.67
C LEU A 82 -0.58 7.67 -13.54
N PHE A 83 0.31 8.26 -12.74
CA PHE A 83 0.62 7.77 -11.41
C PHE A 83 0.42 8.87 -10.38
N GLN A 84 0.14 8.45 -9.15
CA GLN A 84 0.11 9.34 -8.01
C GLN A 84 0.63 8.65 -6.75
N CYS A 85 1.52 9.34 -6.04
CA CYS A 85 2.00 8.99 -4.73
C CYS A 85 1.25 9.78 -3.65
N ARG A 86 1.17 9.23 -2.45
CA ARG A 86 0.71 9.99 -1.29
C ARG A 86 1.62 11.18 -1.03
N ASN A 87 1.04 12.32 -0.67
CA ASN A 87 1.80 13.57 -0.52
C ASN A 87 2.70 13.60 0.72
N ASP A 88 2.51 12.73 1.69
CA ASP A 88 3.40 12.55 2.84
C ASP A 88 4.72 11.83 2.50
N LEU A 89 4.80 11.12 1.36
CA LEU A 89 6.02 10.45 0.90
C LEU A 89 7.04 11.46 0.36
N ASN A 90 8.32 11.17 0.52
CA ASN A 90 9.35 11.89 -0.22
C ASN A 90 9.49 11.34 -1.66
N TYR A 91 10.25 12.01 -2.52
CA TYR A 91 10.38 11.63 -3.93
C TYR A 91 11.05 10.25 -4.13
N ASN A 92 12.00 9.89 -3.27
CA ASN A 92 12.63 8.57 -3.35
C ASN A 92 11.65 7.44 -2.99
N GLU A 93 10.83 7.64 -1.95
CA GLU A 93 9.76 6.71 -1.58
C GLU A 93 8.71 6.60 -2.68
N CYS A 94 8.35 7.73 -3.30
CA CYS A 94 7.45 7.76 -4.45
C CYS A 94 8.02 6.95 -5.63
N HIS A 95 9.30 7.15 -5.95
CA HIS A 95 9.97 6.42 -7.02
C HIS A 95 9.99 4.90 -6.77
N ILE A 96 10.34 4.49 -5.54
CA ILE A 96 10.33 3.07 -5.16
C ILE A 96 8.90 2.49 -5.27
N CYS A 97 7.90 3.23 -4.81
CA CYS A 97 6.50 2.83 -4.90
C CYS A 97 6.05 2.70 -6.36
N THR A 98 6.38 3.66 -7.21
CA THR A 98 6.04 3.65 -8.64
C THR A 98 6.71 2.48 -9.38
N ASN A 99 7.97 2.20 -9.07
CA ASN A 99 8.65 1.02 -9.64
C ASN A 99 7.93 -0.29 -9.25
N ARG A 100 7.50 -0.39 -7.99
CA ARG A 100 6.74 -1.56 -7.51
C ARG A 100 5.38 -1.70 -8.18
N LEU A 101 4.69 -0.58 -8.51
CA LEU A 101 3.44 -0.60 -9.28
C LEU A 101 3.62 -1.25 -10.65
N ILE A 102 4.70 -0.92 -11.35
CA ILE A 102 5.02 -1.45 -12.68
C ILE A 102 5.26 -2.97 -12.62
N ASP A 103 6.01 -3.45 -11.61
CA ASP A 103 6.24 -4.87 -11.39
C ASP A 103 4.91 -5.62 -11.17
N ILE A 104 4.06 -5.08 -10.29
CA ILE A 104 2.77 -5.67 -9.95
C ILE A 104 1.84 -5.67 -11.17
N TYR A 105 1.80 -4.55 -11.90
CA TYR A 105 1.02 -4.50 -13.13
C TYR A 105 1.44 -5.58 -14.12
N SER A 106 2.72 -5.69 -14.41
CA SER A 106 3.26 -6.68 -15.34
C SER A 106 2.88 -8.10 -14.94
N HIS A 107 2.82 -8.37 -13.63
CA HIS A 107 2.48 -9.68 -13.10
C HIS A 107 0.97 -9.99 -13.13
N PHE A 108 0.11 -9.04 -12.74
CA PHE A 108 -1.33 -9.27 -12.56
C PHE A 108 -2.18 -8.87 -13.76
N CYS A 109 -1.84 -7.77 -14.43
CA CYS A 109 -2.63 -7.24 -15.53
C CYS A 109 -2.04 -7.61 -16.90
N GLY A 110 -0.71 -7.80 -17.00
CA GLY A 110 -0.05 -8.10 -18.27
C GLY A 110 -0.32 -7.00 -19.30
N GLU A 111 -0.88 -7.37 -20.45
CA GLU A 111 -1.17 -6.43 -21.54
C GLU A 111 -2.59 -5.83 -21.51
N LYS A 112 -3.32 -5.99 -20.40
CA LYS A 112 -4.72 -5.55 -20.31
C LYS A 112 -4.81 -4.04 -20.08
N ILE A 113 -5.69 -3.39 -20.86
CA ILE A 113 -6.04 -1.99 -20.77
C ILE A 113 -7.58 -1.88 -20.84
N PRO A 114 -8.26 -1.11 -20.01
CA PRO A 114 -7.76 -0.30 -18.90
C PRO A 114 -7.29 -1.13 -17.69
N ALA A 115 -6.40 -0.56 -16.90
CA ALA A 115 -5.92 -1.18 -15.69
C ALA A 115 -5.58 -0.14 -14.62
N ARG A 116 -5.90 -0.46 -13.36
CA ARG A 116 -5.48 0.28 -12.19
C ARG A 116 -4.83 -0.66 -11.18
N VAL A 117 -3.70 -0.25 -10.65
CA VAL A 117 -2.99 -0.91 -9.55
C VAL A 117 -2.89 0.06 -8.40
N GLN A 118 -3.41 -0.30 -7.24
CA GLN A 118 -3.38 0.52 -6.02
C GLN A 118 -2.51 -0.14 -4.97
N LEU A 119 -1.46 0.55 -4.53
CA LEU A 119 -0.69 0.25 -3.33
C LEU A 119 -1.09 1.21 -2.20
N SER A 120 -0.67 0.92 -0.98
CA SER A 120 -0.93 1.80 0.19
C SER A 120 -0.28 3.18 0.06
N GLY A 121 0.83 3.31 -0.66
CA GLY A 121 1.57 4.56 -0.84
C GLY A 121 1.38 5.24 -2.19
N CYS A 122 0.93 4.54 -3.22
CA CYS A 122 0.82 5.08 -4.57
C CYS A 122 -0.16 4.27 -5.43
N TYR A 123 -0.55 4.83 -6.57
CA TYR A 123 -1.30 4.07 -7.57
C TYR A 123 -0.90 4.44 -9.00
N LEU A 124 -1.19 3.53 -9.89
CA LEU A 124 -1.06 3.64 -11.34
C LEU A 124 -2.44 3.39 -11.97
N ASP A 125 -2.85 4.26 -12.88
CA ASP A 125 -4.08 4.11 -13.66
C ASP A 125 -3.79 4.41 -15.14
N TYR A 126 -4.31 3.59 -16.06
CA TYR A 126 -4.32 3.93 -17.45
C TYR A 126 -5.50 3.32 -18.20
N LYS A 127 -5.95 4.08 -19.18
CA LYS A 127 -7.16 3.82 -19.94
C LYS A 127 -7.01 4.32 -21.37
N VAL A 128 -7.70 3.66 -22.30
CA VAL A 128 -7.88 4.21 -23.65
C VAL A 128 -8.79 5.42 -23.53
N GLU A 129 -8.45 6.49 -24.22
CA GLU A 129 -9.26 7.71 -24.31
C GLU A 129 -10.54 7.44 -25.12
N GLU A 130 -11.46 6.69 -24.52
CA GLU A 130 -12.86 6.68 -24.95
C GLU A 130 -13.64 7.57 -23.99
N LYS A 131 -14.58 8.38 -24.54
CA LYS A 131 -15.45 9.37 -23.87
C LYS A 131 -16.30 8.83 -22.70
N ARG A 132 -15.75 7.98 -21.85
CA ARG A 132 -16.40 7.54 -20.64
C ARG A 132 -15.92 8.41 -19.49
N GLU A 133 -16.65 9.48 -19.22
CA GLU A 133 -16.57 10.18 -17.93
C GLU A 133 -16.93 9.18 -16.82
N MET A 134 -15.92 8.51 -16.28
CA MET A 134 -16.12 7.81 -15.01
C MET A 134 -16.39 8.86 -13.95
N SER A 135 -17.47 8.67 -13.20
CA SER A 135 -17.77 9.57 -12.09
C SER A 135 -16.62 9.53 -11.07
N LYS A 136 -15.99 10.68 -10.81
CA LYS A 136 -14.95 10.83 -9.78
C LYS A 136 -15.38 10.35 -8.40
N LEU A 137 -16.69 10.21 -8.19
CA LEU A 137 -17.32 9.73 -6.96
C LEU A 137 -17.53 8.20 -6.94
N GLN A 138 -17.14 7.48 -8.01
CA GLN A 138 -17.28 6.03 -8.05
C GLN A 138 -16.39 5.38 -7.02
N MET A 139 -16.98 4.54 -6.15
CA MET A 139 -16.21 3.74 -5.20
C MET A 139 -15.50 2.60 -5.93
N LEU A 140 -14.19 2.52 -5.74
CA LEU A 140 -13.33 1.48 -6.30
C LEU A 140 -13.06 0.37 -5.27
N HIS A 141 -12.78 0.76 -4.03
CA HIS A 141 -12.47 -0.16 -2.95
C HIS A 141 -12.72 0.47 -1.58
N LYS A 142 -12.96 -0.36 -0.57
CA LYS A 142 -13.03 0.08 0.83
C LYS A 142 -12.53 -1.00 1.76
N VAL A 143 -11.96 -0.57 2.87
CA VAL A 143 -11.57 -1.42 4.00
C VAL A 143 -12.11 -0.80 5.28
N CYS A 144 -12.79 -1.58 6.13
CA CYS A 144 -13.22 -1.14 7.46
C CYS A 144 -12.67 -2.13 8.49
N SER A 145 -12.04 -1.63 9.55
CA SER A 145 -11.56 -2.45 10.65
C SER A 145 -12.71 -3.24 11.29
N LYS A 146 -12.45 -4.47 11.67
CA LYS A 146 -13.39 -5.29 12.43
C LYS A 146 -13.53 -4.81 13.88
N LYS A 147 -12.52 -4.14 14.42
CA LYS A 147 -12.58 -3.53 15.76
C LYS A 147 -13.50 -2.32 15.74
N ARG A 148 -14.37 -2.25 16.72
CA ARG A 148 -15.43 -1.23 16.82
C ARG A 148 -15.42 -0.54 18.16
N GLU A 149 -15.82 0.75 18.15
CA GLU A 149 -16.00 1.58 19.34
C GLU A 149 -17.34 2.32 19.23
N LYS A 150 -18.08 2.39 20.34
CA LYS A 150 -19.40 3.02 20.39
C LYS A 150 -19.51 4.10 21.47
N SER A 151 -18.39 4.47 22.07
CA SER A 151 -18.40 5.53 23.09
C SER A 151 -18.81 6.88 22.46
N ARG A 152 -19.42 7.72 23.30
CA ARG A 152 -19.81 9.06 22.89
C ARG A 152 -18.59 9.90 22.47
N SER A 153 -17.45 9.78 23.21
CA SER A 153 -16.24 10.51 22.86
C SER A 153 -15.67 10.10 21.49
N PHE A 154 -15.69 8.78 21.17
CA PHE A 154 -15.34 8.30 19.83
C PHE A 154 -16.18 8.97 18.73
N THR A 155 -17.49 8.96 18.91
CA THR A 155 -18.42 9.54 17.93
C THR A 155 -18.20 11.05 17.74
N GLU A 156 -17.99 11.78 18.84
CA GLU A 156 -17.75 13.23 18.80
C GLU A 156 -16.39 13.55 18.15
N GLU A 157 -15.32 12.85 18.50
CA GLU A 157 -14.00 13.05 17.92
C GLU A 157 -13.99 12.71 16.42
N MET A 158 -14.62 11.60 15.99
CA MET A 158 -14.76 11.23 14.60
C MET A 158 -15.54 12.28 13.81
N SER A 159 -16.66 12.79 14.34
CA SER A 159 -17.44 13.85 13.68
C SER A 159 -16.62 15.12 13.47
N ASN A 160 -15.91 15.57 14.51
CA ASN A 160 -15.07 16.76 14.43
C ASN A 160 -13.94 16.59 13.41
N ALA A 161 -13.29 15.43 13.40
CA ALA A 161 -12.22 15.15 12.44
C ALA A 161 -12.73 15.11 10.99
N PHE A 162 -13.91 14.54 10.76
CA PHE A 162 -14.50 14.50 9.43
C PHE A 162 -15.03 15.85 8.97
N ASP A 163 -15.49 16.72 9.85
CA ASP A 163 -15.90 18.07 9.47
C ASP A 163 -14.65 18.93 9.11
N GLU A 164 -13.55 18.75 9.81
CA GLU A 164 -12.31 19.46 9.50
C GLU A 164 -11.68 18.97 8.19
N ILE A 165 -11.65 17.65 7.94
CA ILE A 165 -11.05 17.09 6.70
C ILE A 165 -11.81 17.55 5.44
N LYS A 166 -13.14 17.72 5.52
CA LYS A 166 -13.94 18.26 4.40
C LYS A 166 -13.55 19.70 4.06
N SER A 167 -13.34 20.52 5.09
CA SER A 167 -12.93 21.93 4.93
C SER A 167 -11.51 22.03 4.38
N CYS A 168 -10.60 21.20 4.87
CA CYS A 168 -9.21 21.16 4.46
C CYS A 168 -9.05 20.68 3.00
N GLY A 169 -9.81 19.68 2.57
CA GLY A 169 -9.76 19.16 1.19
C GLY A 169 -10.09 20.21 0.13
N ILE A 170 -10.98 21.16 0.44
CA ILE A 170 -11.36 22.26 -0.46
C ILE A 170 -10.28 23.35 -0.52
N ASN A 171 -9.65 23.67 0.61
CA ASN A 171 -8.72 24.80 0.75
C ASN A 171 -7.25 24.40 0.56
N GLY A 172 -6.92 23.11 0.68
CA GLY A 172 -5.60 22.54 0.47
C GLY A 172 -5.34 22.21 -0.99
N ASN A 173 -4.08 21.94 -1.33
CA ASN A 173 -3.66 21.48 -2.66
C ASN A 173 -4.09 20.01 -2.94
N GLY A 174 -5.33 19.66 -2.58
CA GLY A 174 -5.86 18.30 -2.75
C GLY A 174 -5.30 17.26 -1.76
N PHE A 175 -4.55 17.68 -0.73
CA PHE A 175 -4.05 16.80 0.33
C PHE A 175 -4.28 17.42 1.71
N CYS A 176 -4.77 16.61 2.63
CA CYS A 176 -4.96 16.97 4.01
C CYS A 176 -4.62 15.80 4.92
N ASP A 177 -3.84 16.08 5.96
CA ASP A 177 -3.46 15.14 7.00
C ASP A 177 -3.58 15.84 8.35
N LEU A 178 -4.43 15.34 9.23
CA LEU A 178 -4.73 15.97 10.51
C LEU A 178 -5.08 14.96 11.61
N SER A 179 -4.91 15.42 12.86
CA SER A 179 -5.30 14.65 14.04
C SER A 179 -6.16 15.49 14.96
N ILE A 180 -7.31 14.97 15.38
CA ILE A 180 -8.21 15.58 16.35
C ILE A 180 -8.48 14.58 17.48
N GLY A 181 -8.04 14.92 18.70
CA GLY A 181 -8.09 14.00 19.81
C GLY A 181 -7.29 12.73 19.50
N LYS A 182 -7.98 11.60 19.47
CA LYS A 182 -7.41 10.29 19.13
C LYS A 182 -7.63 9.88 17.66
N VAL A 183 -8.28 10.70 16.88
CA VAL A 183 -8.57 10.42 15.46
C VAL A 183 -7.46 11.03 14.62
N HIS A 184 -6.81 10.21 13.83
CA HIS A 184 -5.97 10.63 12.72
C HIS A 184 -6.75 10.39 11.41
N VAL A 185 -6.83 11.39 10.55
CA VAL A 185 -7.51 11.31 9.27
C VAL A 185 -6.68 11.98 8.18
N MET A 186 -6.61 11.32 7.02
CA MET A 186 -5.91 11.80 5.84
C MET A 186 -6.82 11.68 4.63
N ALA A 187 -6.83 12.71 3.77
CA ALA A 187 -7.50 12.69 2.48
C ALA A 187 -6.58 13.21 1.39
N GLN A 188 -6.67 12.63 0.22
CA GLN A 188 -5.94 13.08 -0.96
C GLN A 188 -6.79 12.93 -2.21
N CYS A 189 -6.88 14.00 -2.99
CA CYS A 189 -7.52 14.01 -4.30
C CYS A 189 -6.51 13.72 -5.42
N VAL A 190 -7.01 13.28 -6.56
CA VAL A 190 -6.20 13.15 -7.77
C VAL A 190 -5.64 14.52 -8.17
N GLY A 191 -4.38 14.56 -8.55
CA GLY A 191 -3.64 15.82 -8.71
C GLY A 191 -4.18 16.79 -9.75
N ASN A 192 -5.01 16.33 -10.69
CA ASN A 192 -5.67 17.16 -11.68
C ASN A 192 -7.12 17.58 -11.30
N LEU A 193 -7.58 17.23 -10.07
CA LEU A 193 -8.94 17.54 -9.63
C LEU A 193 -9.01 18.92 -9.01
N GLY A 194 -9.98 19.75 -9.46
CA GLY A 194 -10.22 21.09 -8.92
C GLY A 194 -10.73 21.06 -7.47
N GLY A 195 -10.54 22.13 -6.71
CA GLY A 195 -10.88 22.18 -5.29
C GLY A 195 -12.34 21.85 -4.96
N CYS A 196 -13.32 22.30 -5.79
CA CYS A 196 -14.73 21.99 -5.59
C CYS A 196 -15.01 20.49 -5.77
N ASP A 197 -14.49 19.91 -6.85
CA ASP A 197 -14.66 18.48 -7.15
C ASP A 197 -13.92 17.61 -6.13
N CYS A 198 -12.76 18.06 -5.66
CA CYS A 198 -12.04 17.43 -4.57
C CYS A 198 -12.89 17.42 -3.28
N GLY A 199 -13.46 18.55 -2.91
CA GLY A 199 -14.36 18.66 -1.75
C GLY A 199 -15.59 17.75 -1.85
N GLU A 200 -16.19 17.64 -3.02
CA GLU A 200 -17.32 16.73 -3.28
C GLU A 200 -16.89 15.27 -3.11
N CYS A 201 -15.71 14.89 -3.65
CA CYS A 201 -15.18 13.55 -3.53
C CYS A 201 -14.88 13.18 -2.07
N VAL A 202 -14.22 14.06 -1.31
CA VAL A 202 -13.96 13.83 0.12
C VAL A 202 -15.25 13.73 0.93
N ASN A 203 -16.25 14.58 0.65
CA ASN A 203 -17.57 14.49 1.28
C ASN A 203 -18.23 13.14 1.00
N LYS A 204 -18.15 12.64 -0.23
CA LYS A 204 -18.67 11.32 -0.60
C LYS A 204 -17.93 10.20 0.14
N ALA A 205 -16.62 10.27 0.26
CA ALA A 205 -15.82 9.29 1.01
C ALA A 205 -16.23 9.27 2.50
N VAL A 206 -16.40 10.43 3.14
CA VAL A 206 -16.90 10.54 4.53
C VAL A 206 -18.29 9.95 4.68
N GLN A 207 -19.20 10.21 3.72
CA GLN A 207 -20.53 9.61 3.73
C GLN A 207 -20.45 8.08 3.73
N ILE A 208 -19.58 7.49 2.90
CA ILE A 208 -19.38 6.04 2.85
C ILE A 208 -18.86 5.51 4.20
N VAL A 209 -17.96 6.24 4.88
CA VAL A 209 -17.54 5.86 6.23
C VAL A 209 -18.73 5.78 7.18
N HIS A 210 -19.60 6.79 7.18
CA HIS A 210 -20.78 6.79 8.05
C HIS A 210 -21.73 5.64 7.74
N ASP A 211 -22.00 5.38 6.46
CA ASP A 211 -22.98 4.39 6.03
C ASP A 211 -22.46 2.95 6.17
N GLU A 212 -21.18 2.71 5.88
CA GLU A 212 -20.66 1.37 5.68
C GLU A 212 -19.55 0.95 6.66
N CYS A 213 -18.81 1.90 7.24
CA CYS A 213 -17.77 1.67 8.23
C CYS A 213 -18.13 2.16 9.64
N SER A 214 -19.41 2.38 9.93
CA SER A 214 -19.82 3.00 11.18
C SER A 214 -19.27 2.26 12.40
N HIS A 215 -18.74 3.02 13.36
CA HIS A 215 -18.07 2.54 14.58
C HIS A 215 -16.77 1.77 14.37
N SER A 216 -16.26 1.58 13.17
CA SER A 216 -14.95 0.97 12.93
C SER A 216 -13.84 1.90 13.41
N LEU A 217 -12.84 1.34 14.11
CA LEU A 217 -11.72 2.12 14.65
C LEU A 217 -10.73 2.60 13.57
N ALA A 218 -10.80 2.04 12.38
CA ALA A 218 -10.01 2.48 11.23
C ALA A 218 -10.72 2.10 9.93
N GLY A 219 -10.41 2.82 8.86
CA GLY A 219 -10.93 2.50 7.54
C GLY A 219 -10.23 3.28 6.45
N GLU A 220 -10.37 2.76 5.25
CA GLU A 220 -9.84 3.34 4.02
C GLU A 220 -10.90 3.29 2.93
N ILE A 221 -11.13 4.41 2.27
CA ILE A 221 -12.10 4.56 1.18
C ILE A 221 -11.35 5.04 -0.06
N TYR A 222 -11.46 4.28 -1.13
CA TYR A 222 -10.86 4.59 -2.43
C TYR A 222 -11.96 4.90 -3.44
N LEU A 223 -12.05 6.16 -3.84
CA LEU A 223 -12.89 6.61 -4.95
C LEU A 223 -12.01 6.85 -6.19
N ASP A 224 -12.63 6.99 -7.36
CA ASP A 224 -11.87 7.31 -8.57
C ASP A 224 -11.16 8.66 -8.47
N GLY A 225 -11.77 9.65 -7.82
CA GLY A 225 -11.25 11.01 -7.68
C GLY A 225 -10.48 11.30 -6.39
N CYS A 226 -10.58 10.46 -5.35
CA CYS A 226 -9.91 10.72 -4.07
C CYS A 226 -9.78 9.46 -3.20
N TYR A 227 -8.92 9.58 -2.20
CA TYR A 227 -8.67 8.60 -1.15
C TYR A 227 -8.90 9.24 0.21
N LEU A 228 -9.48 8.50 1.15
CA LEU A 228 -9.62 8.88 2.54
C LEU A 228 -9.26 7.71 3.43
N SER A 229 -8.40 7.95 4.43
CA SER A 229 -8.11 7.01 5.51
C SER A 229 -8.33 7.65 6.86
N TYR A 230 -8.71 6.84 7.83
CA TYR A 230 -8.80 7.27 9.23
C TYR A 230 -8.41 6.16 10.17
N SER A 231 -7.90 6.54 11.34
CA SER A 231 -7.63 5.63 12.46
C SER A 231 -7.90 6.33 13.79
N TYR A 232 -8.38 5.57 14.76
CA TYR A 232 -8.60 6.01 16.13
C TYR A 232 -7.58 5.35 17.07
N ASP A 233 -6.72 6.15 17.68
CA ASP A 233 -5.69 5.66 18.61
C ASP A 233 -6.33 5.35 19.98
N ASN A 234 -6.56 4.09 20.23
CA ASN A 234 -7.06 3.59 21.51
C ASN A 234 -5.97 2.86 22.31
N ASN A 235 -4.68 3.22 22.17
CA ASN A 235 -3.53 2.60 22.87
C ASN A 235 -3.50 1.04 22.85
N LYS A 236 -4.41 0.41 22.12
CA LYS A 236 -4.59 -1.04 21.97
C LYS A 236 -4.63 -1.49 20.51
N ILE A 237 -4.53 -0.55 19.56
CA ILE A 237 -4.55 -0.89 18.14
C ILE A 237 -3.10 -0.95 17.69
N SER A 238 -2.61 -2.14 17.55
CA SER A 238 -1.48 -2.40 16.71
C SER A 238 -1.97 -2.29 15.24
N ASN A 239 -1.17 -1.72 14.32
CA ASN A 239 -1.44 -1.64 12.88
C ASN A 239 -1.74 -3.00 12.20
N HIS A 240 -1.85 -4.03 13.01
CA HIS A 240 -2.14 -5.41 12.66
C HIS A 240 -3.61 -5.66 12.21
N ASP A 241 -4.53 -4.75 12.50
CA ASP A 241 -5.96 -5.03 12.38
C ASP A 241 -6.59 -4.66 11.03
N LEU A 242 -5.92 -3.85 10.22
CA LEU A 242 -6.30 -3.60 8.82
C LEU A 242 -5.85 -4.76 7.90
N ASP A 243 -4.92 -5.59 8.38
CA ASP A 243 -4.18 -6.58 7.61
C ASP A 243 -4.74 -8.03 7.67
N GLU A 244 -5.73 -8.32 8.51
CA GLU A 244 -6.25 -9.70 8.65
C GLU A 244 -6.93 -10.28 7.39
N GLY A 245 -7.27 -9.45 6.41
CA GLY A 245 -7.87 -9.91 5.16
C GLY A 245 -6.88 -10.57 4.18
N TYR A 246 -5.59 -10.24 4.26
CA TYR A 246 -4.57 -10.68 3.30
C TYR A 246 -3.47 -11.60 3.89
N ARG A 247 -3.31 -11.61 5.21
CA ARG A 247 -2.12 -12.19 5.91
C ARG A 247 -2.06 -13.70 6.07
N ASN A 248 -3.08 -14.46 5.70
CA ASN A 248 -3.07 -15.92 5.96
C ASN A 248 -2.05 -16.73 5.14
N GLY A 249 -1.43 -16.16 4.12
CA GLY A 249 -0.45 -16.88 3.27
C GLY A 249 1.02 -16.68 3.71
N THR A 250 1.42 -15.45 3.97
CA THR A 250 2.83 -15.09 4.21
C THR A 250 3.31 -15.38 5.64
N GLN A 251 2.44 -15.29 6.64
CA GLN A 251 2.81 -15.62 8.03
C GLN A 251 3.10 -17.12 8.24
N LYS A 252 2.40 -18.02 7.55
CA LYS A 252 2.68 -19.46 7.60
C LYS A 252 4.05 -19.78 7.01
N LEU A 253 4.42 -19.14 5.91
CA LEU A 253 5.74 -19.30 5.28
C LEU A 253 6.87 -18.75 6.16
N ALA A 254 6.72 -17.57 6.74
CA ALA A 254 7.69 -16.99 7.66
C ALA A 254 7.89 -17.86 8.92
N ALA A 255 6.83 -18.35 9.51
CA ALA A 255 6.90 -19.24 10.68
C ALA A 255 7.60 -20.57 10.36
N ILE A 256 7.39 -21.14 9.18
CA ILE A 256 8.05 -22.38 8.72
C ILE A 256 9.54 -22.14 8.50
N VAL A 257 9.92 -21.02 7.89
CA VAL A 257 11.34 -20.66 7.63
C VAL A 257 12.07 -20.41 8.95
N ILE A 258 11.49 -19.64 9.87
CA ILE A 258 12.11 -19.35 11.18
C ILE A 258 12.20 -20.63 12.02
N GLY A 259 11.16 -21.44 12.05
CA GLY A 259 11.14 -22.71 12.75
C GLY A 259 12.19 -23.69 12.19
N GLY A 260 12.35 -23.74 10.88
CA GLY A 260 13.38 -24.55 10.22
C GLY A 260 14.80 -24.14 10.58
N ILE A 261 15.10 -22.83 10.60
CA ILE A 261 16.42 -22.31 10.97
C ILE A 261 16.73 -22.62 12.45
N VAL A 262 15.78 -22.41 13.35
CA VAL A 262 15.97 -22.72 14.78
C VAL A 262 16.21 -24.21 15.00
N ALA A 263 15.46 -25.09 14.31
CA ALA A 263 15.64 -26.53 14.41
C ALA A 263 17.03 -26.98 13.91
N THR A 264 17.52 -26.41 12.80
CA THR A 264 18.86 -26.75 12.28
C THR A 264 19.99 -26.27 13.21
N ILE A 265 19.83 -25.11 13.87
CA ILE A 265 20.80 -24.62 14.86
C ILE A 265 20.82 -25.55 16.08
N LEU A 266 19.66 -25.94 16.60
CA LEU A 266 19.56 -26.85 17.75
C LEU A 266 20.18 -28.21 17.43
N LEU A 267 19.92 -28.79 16.27
CA LEU A 267 20.54 -30.04 15.83
C LEU A 267 22.06 -29.91 15.69
N GLY A 268 22.56 -28.79 15.20
CA GLY A 268 23.98 -28.48 15.12
C GLY A 268 24.66 -28.41 16.49
N VAL A 269 24.01 -27.78 17.47
CA VAL A 269 24.48 -27.69 18.85
C VAL A 269 24.51 -29.07 19.51
N VAL A 270 23.43 -29.85 19.37
CA VAL A 270 23.35 -31.21 19.90
C VAL A 270 24.43 -32.11 19.29
N TYR A 271 24.63 -32.05 17.97
CA TYR A 271 25.69 -32.79 17.29
C TYR A 271 27.11 -32.41 17.80
N TYR A 272 27.35 -31.10 18.01
CA TYR A 272 28.60 -30.62 18.56
C TYR A 272 28.88 -31.13 19.96
N PHE A 273 27.85 -31.14 20.84
CA PHE A 273 27.96 -31.70 22.19
C PHE A 273 28.26 -33.21 22.17
N PHE A 274 27.60 -34.00 21.35
CA PHE A 274 27.88 -35.43 21.21
C PHE A 274 29.27 -35.71 20.68
N LYS A 275 29.74 -34.95 19.69
CA LYS A 275 31.08 -35.04 19.15
C LYS A 275 32.17 -34.63 20.16
N SER A 276 31.87 -33.65 21.03
CA SER A 276 32.78 -33.21 22.08
C SER A 276 32.84 -34.21 23.24
N CYS A 277 31.74 -34.89 23.56
CA CYS A 277 31.76 -35.97 24.58
C CYS A 277 32.45 -37.24 24.13
N GLY A 278 32.39 -37.58 22.82
CA GLY A 278 33.06 -38.80 22.29
C GLY A 278 34.57 -38.70 22.16
N LYS A 279 35.20 -37.56 22.44
CA LYS A 279 36.65 -37.34 22.34
C LYS A 279 37.39 -37.54 23.66
N LYS A 280 36.72 -37.98 24.76
CA LYS A 280 37.31 -38.13 26.10
C LYS A 280 37.74 -39.52 26.48
N ASP A 281 37.61 -40.53 25.61
CA ASP A 281 37.89 -41.93 25.96
C ASP A 281 39.13 -42.53 25.30
N ASP A 282 39.96 -41.77 24.55
CA ASP A 282 41.12 -42.35 23.84
C ASP A 282 42.49 -42.03 24.46
N ASP A 283 42.56 -41.45 25.67
CA ASP A 283 43.85 -41.13 26.32
C ASP A 283 44.16 -41.93 27.59
N TYR A 284 43.81 -43.21 27.66
CA TYR A 284 44.30 -44.14 28.67
C TYR A 284 44.64 -45.50 28.03
N TRP A 285 45.86 -45.57 27.46
CA TRP A 285 46.74 -46.75 27.44
C TRP A 285 48.14 -46.31 26.98
#